data_3dc4481e4e31c4cb7df4f5972fa3e129
#
_entry.id   3dc4481e4e31c4cb7df4f5972fa3e129
#
_cell.length_a   1.000
_cell.length_b   1.000
_cell.length_c   1.000
_cell.angle_alpha   90.00
_cell.angle_beta   90.00
_cell.angle_gamma   90.00
#
_symmetry.space_group_name_H-M   'P 1'
#
loop_
_entity.id
_entity.type
_entity.pdbx_description
1 polymer ?
#
loop_
_entity_poly.entity_id
_entity_poly.type
_entity_poly.pdbx_seq_one_letter_code
_entity_poly.pdbx_strand_id
1 'polypeptide(L)'
;KYDPKSRVYMNGGVVIKQSANQKYTTDAVSEAVTKMLCEKAGVPCQVFANHADIPGGSTLGAILNSLVSVTSVDIGMAQLAMHSPYETAGAKDTAYLVQFAKTFYETTLVRTEHGFSLEEK
;
A
#
# COMPACT_ATOMS: atom_id res chain seq x y z
N LYS A 1 15.60 1.22 10.11
CA LYS A 1 14.67 0.07 10.04
C LYS A 1 14.21 -0.30 8.64
N TYR A 2 14.53 0.45 7.60
CA TYR A 2 14.17 0.14 6.21
C TYR A 2 15.38 -0.30 5.41
N ASP A 3 15.12 -1.00 4.31
CA ASP A 3 16.14 -1.21 3.29
C ASP A 3 16.63 0.18 2.81
N PRO A 4 17.95 0.42 2.75
CA PRO A 4 18.50 1.71 2.31
C PRO A 4 18.05 2.13 0.90
N LYS A 5 17.61 1.17 0.08
CA LYS A 5 17.11 1.41 -1.27
C LYS A 5 15.60 1.71 -1.32
N SER A 6 14.89 1.51 -0.20
CA SER A 6 13.43 1.66 -0.11
C SER A 6 13.06 2.70 0.95
N ARG A 7 13.56 3.91 0.82
CA ARG A 7 13.19 5.01 1.71
C ARG A 7 11.82 5.55 1.35
N VAL A 8 10.99 5.76 2.36
CA VAL A 8 9.71 6.46 2.23
C VAL A 8 9.79 7.81 2.94
N TYR A 9 9.06 8.77 2.39
CA TYR A 9 9.07 10.16 2.84
C TYR A 9 7.65 10.61 3.18
N MET A 10 7.53 11.44 4.22
CA MET A 10 6.29 12.16 4.50
C MET A 10 5.96 13.07 3.32
N ASN A 11 4.68 13.21 3.00
CA ASN A 11 4.15 13.88 1.80
C ASN A 11 4.58 13.22 0.46
N GLY A 12 5.10 12.01 0.50
CA GLY A 12 5.43 11.21 -0.68
C GLY A 12 4.28 10.36 -1.21
N GLY A 13 3.11 10.45 -0.60
CA GLY A 13 1.90 9.76 -1.05
C GLY A 13 1.65 8.41 -0.39
N VAL A 14 0.84 7.61 -1.04
CA VAL A 14 0.44 6.28 -0.56
C VAL A 14 1.65 5.35 -0.48
N VAL A 15 1.83 4.69 0.65
CA VAL A 15 2.90 3.72 0.86
C VAL A 15 2.37 2.31 0.68
N ILE A 16 2.92 1.60 -0.30
CA ILE A 16 2.64 0.18 -0.55
C ILE A 16 3.64 -0.63 0.26
N LYS A 17 3.16 -1.48 1.15
CA LYS A 17 4.01 -2.26 2.05
C LYS A 17 4.33 -3.62 1.44
N GLN A 18 5.61 -3.96 1.38
CA GLN A 18 6.10 -5.26 0.95
C GLN A 18 6.79 -6.00 2.10
N SER A 19 6.68 -7.32 2.13
CA SER A 19 7.41 -8.16 3.05
C SER A 19 7.74 -9.49 2.40
N ALA A 20 9.03 -9.84 2.36
CA ALA A 20 9.48 -11.15 1.89
C ALA A 20 8.96 -12.32 2.76
N ASN A 21 8.69 -12.06 4.03
CA ASN A 21 8.16 -13.04 4.97
C ASN A 21 6.63 -13.13 4.98
N GLN A 22 5.97 -12.55 3.98
CA GLN A 22 4.51 -12.55 3.80
C GLN A 22 3.71 -12.03 5.02
N LYS A 23 4.31 -11.17 5.82
CA LYS A 23 3.62 -10.49 6.93
C LYS A 23 2.65 -9.41 6.43
N TYR A 24 2.83 -8.96 5.21
CA TYR A 24 1.89 -8.13 4.47
C TYR A 24 1.31 -8.94 3.32
N THR A 25 0.08 -8.62 2.94
CA THR A 25 -0.66 -9.35 1.91
C THR A 25 -0.27 -8.94 0.48
N THR A 26 0.54 -7.90 0.34
CA THR A 26 0.95 -7.37 -0.96
C THR A 26 1.75 -8.39 -1.76
N ASP A 27 1.30 -8.67 -2.98
CA ASP A 27 2.01 -9.43 -3.99
C ASP A 27 2.30 -8.56 -5.24
N ALA A 28 2.93 -9.13 -6.24
CA ALA A 28 3.29 -8.40 -7.46
C ALA A 28 2.07 -7.86 -8.21
N VAL A 29 0.98 -8.61 -8.22
CA VAL A 29 -0.28 -8.21 -8.90
C VAL A 29 -0.95 -7.09 -8.15
N SER A 30 -1.14 -7.24 -6.84
CA SER A 30 -1.79 -6.21 -6.01
C SER A 30 -0.98 -4.92 -5.96
N GLU A 31 0.35 -5.00 -5.96
CA GLU A 31 1.22 -3.84 -6.08
C GLU A 31 1.03 -3.12 -7.42
N ALA A 32 1.05 -3.86 -8.53
CA ALA A 32 0.87 -3.28 -9.86
C ALA A 32 -0.51 -2.60 -10.00
N VAL A 33 -1.57 -3.24 -9.55
CA VAL A 33 -2.92 -2.67 -9.54
C VAL A 33 -2.98 -1.41 -8.68
N THR A 34 -2.35 -1.41 -7.51
CA THR A 34 -2.33 -0.24 -6.62
C THR A 34 -1.58 0.93 -7.26
N LYS A 35 -0.46 0.68 -7.93
CA LYS A 35 0.26 1.71 -8.68
C LYS A 35 -0.59 2.30 -9.81
N MET A 36 -1.32 1.48 -10.54
CA MET A 36 -2.25 1.94 -11.58
C MET A 36 -3.38 2.81 -11.00
N LEU A 37 -3.91 2.43 -9.85
CA LEU A 37 -4.94 3.21 -9.13
C LEU A 37 -4.40 4.56 -8.64
N CYS A 38 -3.18 4.60 -8.12
CA CYS A 38 -2.52 5.85 -7.73
C CYS A 38 -2.34 6.77 -8.94
N GLU A 39 -1.90 6.24 -10.06
CA GLU A 39 -1.76 7.01 -11.31
C GLU A 39 -3.11 7.55 -11.78
N LYS A 40 -4.15 6.72 -11.78
CA LYS A 40 -5.52 7.14 -12.13
C LYS A 40 -6.06 8.21 -11.18
N ALA A 41 -5.76 8.11 -9.89
CA ALA A 41 -6.17 9.09 -8.89
C ALA A 41 -5.34 10.37 -8.94
N GLY A 42 -4.22 10.39 -9.65
CA GLY A 42 -3.29 11.53 -9.68
C GLY A 42 -2.55 11.73 -8.35
N VAL A 43 -2.34 10.66 -7.58
CA VAL A 43 -1.61 10.71 -6.31
C VAL A 43 -0.27 9.98 -6.42
N PRO A 44 0.79 10.48 -5.76
CA PRO A 44 2.06 9.78 -5.73
C PRO A 44 1.96 8.52 -4.86
N CYS A 45 2.83 7.54 -5.14
CA CYS A 45 2.97 6.35 -4.31
C CYS A 45 4.43 6.00 -4.09
N GLN A 46 4.68 5.30 -3.01
CA GLN A 46 5.99 4.84 -2.59
C GLN A 46 5.91 3.37 -2.21
N VAL A 47 7.02 2.66 -2.29
CA VAL A 47 7.11 1.26 -1.85
C VAL A 47 7.96 1.22 -0.58
N PHE A 48 7.46 0.53 0.42
CA PHE A 48 8.15 0.26 1.67
C PHE A 48 8.48 -1.23 1.77
N ALA A 49 9.74 -1.53 2.00
CA ALA A 49 10.19 -2.87 2.36
C ALA A 49 10.99 -2.82 3.66
N ASN A 50 10.74 -3.77 4.56
CA ASN A 50 11.56 -3.92 5.76
C ASN A 50 12.96 -4.40 5.39
N HIS A 51 13.96 -4.00 6.19
CA HIS A 51 15.26 -4.62 6.14
C HIS A 51 15.12 -6.13 6.43
N ALA A 52 15.85 -6.96 5.69
CA ALA A 52 15.70 -8.43 5.77
C ALA A 52 15.89 -9.00 7.18
N ASP A 53 16.74 -8.37 7.97
CA ASP A 53 17.10 -8.81 9.33
C ASP A 53 16.15 -8.26 10.42
N ILE A 54 15.19 -7.41 10.07
CA ILE A 54 14.29 -6.79 11.03
C ILE A 54 12.88 -7.37 10.86
N PRO A 55 12.37 -8.08 11.87
CA PRO A 55 11.00 -8.56 11.82
C PRO A 55 10.02 -7.38 11.80
N GLY A 56 9.23 -7.29 10.76
CA GLY A 56 8.13 -6.33 10.68
C GLY A 56 6.95 -6.74 11.55
N GLY A 57 6.11 -5.77 11.90
CA GLY A 57 4.79 -6.05 12.45
C GLY A 57 3.90 -6.78 11.44
N SER A 58 2.86 -7.44 11.92
CA SER A 58 1.84 -8.06 11.09
C SER A 58 0.62 -7.14 10.98
N THR A 59 -0.17 -7.30 9.93
CA THR A 59 -1.42 -6.56 9.73
C THR A 59 -2.61 -7.52 9.76
N LEU A 60 -3.82 -6.95 9.86
CA LEU A 60 -5.07 -7.72 9.76
C LEU A 60 -5.17 -8.50 8.44
N GLY A 61 -4.54 -8.00 7.37
CA GLY A 61 -4.53 -8.65 6.07
C GLY A 61 -3.95 -10.07 6.11
N ALA A 62 -2.87 -10.29 6.86
CA ALA A 62 -2.27 -11.61 7.02
C ALA A 62 -3.24 -12.60 7.70
N ILE A 63 -4.00 -12.14 8.69
CA ILE A 63 -5.02 -12.94 9.36
C ILE A 63 -6.20 -13.21 8.42
N LEU A 64 -6.67 -12.17 7.72
CA LEU A 64 -7.77 -12.30 6.76
C LEU A 64 -7.44 -13.29 5.64
N ASN A 65 -6.24 -13.21 5.07
CA ASN A 65 -5.81 -14.12 3.99
C ASN A 65 -5.65 -15.57 4.45
N SER A 66 -5.45 -15.82 5.74
CA SER A 66 -5.46 -17.19 6.28
C SER A 66 -6.87 -17.80 6.31
N LEU A 67 -7.90 -16.95 6.31
CA LEU A 67 -9.31 -17.36 6.38
C LEU A 67 -10.01 -17.32 5.02
N VAL A 68 -9.64 -16.34 4.18
CA VAL A 68 -10.26 -16.10 2.87
C VAL A 68 -9.17 -15.84 1.84
N SER A 69 -9.21 -16.56 0.72
CA SER A 69 -8.28 -16.36 -0.40
C SER A 69 -8.75 -15.18 -1.25
N VAL A 70 -8.23 -13.99 -0.96
CA VAL A 70 -8.54 -12.73 -1.67
C VAL A 70 -7.23 -12.01 -2.01
N THR A 71 -7.13 -11.51 -3.25
CA THR A 71 -6.01 -10.64 -3.62
C THR A 71 -6.10 -9.35 -2.82
N SER A 72 -5.05 -9.07 -2.06
CA SER A 72 -5.03 -7.98 -1.10
C SER A 72 -3.74 -7.18 -1.20
N VAL A 73 -3.78 -5.95 -0.73
CA VAL A 73 -2.61 -5.07 -0.63
C VAL A 73 -2.59 -4.39 0.74
N ASP A 74 -1.42 -4.26 1.31
CA ASP A 74 -1.19 -3.45 2.51
C ASP A 74 -0.69 -2.07 2.10
N ILE A 75 -1.42 -1.04 2.46
CA ILE A 75 -1.06 0.36 2.21
C ILE A 75 -1.06 1.16 3.51
N GLY A 76 -0.45 2.31 3.46
CA GLY A 76 -0.43 3.23 4.59
C GLY A 76 0.15 4.59 4.21
N MET A 77 0.50 5.35 5.24
CA MET A 77 1.19 6.63 5.13
C MET A 77 2.54 6.56 5.84
N ALA A 78 3.52 7.33 5.36
CA ALA A 78 4.79 7.49 6.07
C ALA A 78 4.57 8.21 7.40
N GLN A 79 5.11 7.66 8.47
CA GLN A 79 4.96 8.20 9.82
C GLN A 79 6.29 8.19 10.57
N LEU A 80 6.45 9.18 11.45
CA LEU A 80 7.45 9.19 12.50
C LEU A 80 6.80 8.85 13.83
N ALA A 81 7.57 8.20 14.72
CA ALA A 81 7.14 7.89 16.08
C ALA A 81 5.79 7.16 16.17
N MET A 82 5.58 6.18 15.29
CA MET A 82 4.37 5.36 15.26
C MET A 82 4.07 4.76 16.64
N HIS A 83 2.80 4.81 17.03
CA HIS A 83 2.29 4.37 18.35
C HIS A 83 2.73 5.22 19.55
N SER A 84 3.34 6.37 19.30
CA SER A 84 3.68 7.32 20.37
C SER A 84 2.64 8.44 20.47
N PRO A 85 2.63 9.21 21.57
CA PRO A 85 1.80 10.42 21.68
C PRO A 85 2.19 11.54 20.69
N TYR A 86 3.34 11.41 20.05
CA TYR A 86 3.90 12.37 19.09
C TYR A 86 3.97 11.78 17.67
N GLU A 87 3.05 10.93 17.29
CA GLU A 87 2.96 10.46 15.90
C GLU A 87 2.89 11.63 14.94
N THR A 88 3.73 11.58 13.91
CA THR A 88 3.82 12.63 12.91
C THR A 88 3.68 12.04 11.52
N ALA A 89 2.78 12.58 10.71
CA ALA A 89 2.58 12.21 9.32
C ALA A 89 2.58 13.45 8.43
N GLY A 90 2.74 13.25 7.12
CA GLY A 90 2.67 14.35 6.17
C GLY A 90 1.26 14.89 6.02
N ALA A 91 1.08 16.20 6.07
CA ALA A 91 -0.23 16.83 5.92
C ALA A 91 -0.89 16.52 4.57
N LYS A 92 -0.12 16.39 3.50
CA LYS A 92 -0.60 16.04 2.16
C LYS A 92 -1.00 14.57 2.04
N ASP A 93 -0.42 13.68 2.84
CA ASP A 93 -0.63 12.24 2.73
C ASP A 93 -2.07 11.84 3.06
N THR A 94 -2.71 12.53 3.99
CA THR A 94 -4.14 12.30 4.30
C THR A 94 -5.00 12.58 3.07
N ALA A 95 -4.78 13.71 2.39
CA ALA A 95 -5.51 14.04 1.18
C ALA A 95 -5.25 13.04 0.05
N TYR A 96 -4.01 12.61 -0.11
CA TYR A 96 -3.64 11.57 -1.09
C TYR A 96 -4.33 10.25 -0.80
N LEU A 97 -4.37 9.82 0.45
CA LEU A 97 -5.01 8.56 0.82
C LEU A 97 -6.53 8.61 0.61
N VAL A 98 -7.17 9.73 0.93
CA VAL A 98 -8.60 9.94 0.66
C VAL A 98 -8.88 9.90 -0.84
N GLN A 99 -8.08 10.57 -1.65
CA GLN A 99 -8.22 10.58 -3.11
C GLN A 99 -7.99 9.18 -3.71
N PHE A 100 -7.01 8.45 -3.21
CA PHE A 100 -6.78 7.05 -3.59
C PHE A 100 -7.99 6.17 -3.25
N ALA A 101 -8.49 6.25 -2.02
CA ALA A 101 -9.64 5.47 -1.57
C ALA A 101 -10.89 5.76 -2.41
N LYS A 102 -11.16 7.04 -2.70
CA LYS A 102 -12.26 7.44 -3.58
C LYS A 102 -12.13 6.80 -4.96
N THR A 103 -10.97 6.91 -5.59
CA THR A 103 -10.69 6.31 -6.90
C THR A 103 -10.82 4.79 -6.87
N PHE A 104 -10.35 4.15 -5.81
CA PHE A 104 -10.50 2.71 -5.61
C PHE A 104 -11.96 2.28 -5.60
N TYR A 105 -12.82 2.97 -4.85
CA TYR A 105 -14.25 2.64 -4.77
C TYR A 105 -15.03 2.97 -6.04
N GLU A 106 -14.56 3.91 -6.84
CA GLU A 106 -15.16 4.30 -8.13
C GLU A 106 -14.65 3.47 -9.31
N THR A 107 -13.71 2.55 -9.09
CA THR A 107 -13.06 1.76 -10.13
C THR A 107 -13.38 0.28 -9.99
N THR A 108 -13.67 -0.38 -11.10
CA THR A 108 -13.82 -1.83 -11.16
C THR A 108 -12.56 -2.44 -11.74
N LEU A 109 -12.04 -3.46 -11.07
CA LEU A 109 -10.94 -4.28 -11.58
C LEU A 109 -11.51 -5.42 -12.42
N VAL A 110 -11.20 -5.42 -13.70
CA VAL A 110 -11.66 -6.45 -14.64
C VAL A 110 -10.52 -7.36 -15.03
N ARG A 111 -10.72 -8.66 -14.89
CA ARG A 111 -9.76 -9.65 -15.35
C ARG A 111 -9.84 -9.80 -16.88
N THR A 112 -8.70 -9.72 -17.55
CA THR A 112 -8.57 -9.90 -19.00
C THR A 112 -7.72 -11.14 -19.31
N GLU A 113 -7.63 -11.53 -20.58
CA GLU A 113 -6.74 -12.63 -21.02
C GLU A 113 -5.27 -12.40 -20.67
N HIS A 114 -4.84 -11.15 -20.58
CA HIS A 114 -3.44 -10.76 -20.36
C HIS A 114 -3.17 -10.11 -19.03
N GLY A 115 -4.12 -10.14 -18.08
CA GLY A 115 -3.97 -9.54 -16.77
C GLY A 115 -5.24 -8.84 -16.27
N PHE A 116 -5.12 -7.58 -15.88
CA PHE A 116 -6.23 -6.80 -15.36
C PHE A 116 -6.33 -5.45 -16.05
N SER A 117 -7.55 -4.93 -16.17
CA SER A 117 -7.84 -3.56 -16.57
C SER A 117 -8.65 -2.84 -15.48
N LEU A 118 -8.51 -1.52 -15.43
CA LEU A 118 -9.28 -0.66 -14.55
C LEU A 118 -10.38 0.03 -15.35
N GLU A 119 -11.62 -0.13 -14.94
CA GLU A 119 -12.79 0.48 -15.56
C GLU A 119 -13.54 1.33 -14.55
N GLU A 120 -14.16 2.42 -15.00
CA GLU A 120 -15.05 3.20 -14.16
C GLU A 120 -16.34 2.44 -13.88
N LYS A 121 -16.82 2.61 -12.69
CA LYS A 121 -18.16 2.10 -12.31
C LYS A 121 -19.27 2.90 -12.96
#